data_f5ed2b1bfdd92564f2edc49206cf0657
#
_entry.id   f5ed2b1bfdd92564f2edc49206cf0657
#
_cell.length_a   1.000
_cell.length_b   1.000
_cell.length_c   1.000
_cell.angle_alpha   90.00
_cell.angle_beta   90.00
_cell.angle_gamma   90.00
#
_symmetry.space_group_name_H-M   'P 1'
#
loop_
_entity.id
_entity.type
_entity.pdbx_description
1 polymer ?
#
loop_
_entity_poly.entity_id
_entity_poly.type
_entity_poly.pdbx_seq_one_letter_code
_entity_poly.pdbx_strand_id
1 'polypeptide(L)'
;DFLIEARNLAEFKRFAARFKYMDCPTAYTELCTEHVVVMEYIDGISVSHPGRLVDAGYDLKEIGTKLVDNYATQILDDGFFHADPHPGNIIIRGGQIVLIDLGMTGRLDQRTRAVLKEMIFAVAKQDSPALAEGLLRFAGTEADPEDYPALLADLDVIVKEFGTVDLAELDIAAFLTALTQMAGRHNIEVPSTVTTVGRALVTLEGLLDEFIPDVNMIEIISDHIATSKSLKNATKDEIKSLGVEGHQALHATLGTMTELKTVARMLTRGQLRVNMELVGSEEPFQLLSDMVNRLTMALIVVGL
;
A
#
# COMPACT_ATOMS: atom_id res chain seq x y z
N ASP A 1 0.77 4.40 -29.50
CA ASP A 1 0.11 5.70 -29.77
C ASP A 1 0.79 6.77 -28.90
N PHE A 2 1.68 7.58 -29.50
CA PHE A 2 2.44 8.62 -28.78
C PHE A 2 1.60 9.80 -28.30
N LEU A 3 0.35 9.93 -28.75
CA LEU A 3 -0.59 10.90 -28.16
C LEU A 3 -0.98 10.51 -26.72
N ILE A 4 -0.92 9.21 -26.38
CA ILE A 4 -1.14 8.75 -25.01
C ILE A 4 0.04 9.20 -24.14
N GLU A 5 1.27 9.01 -24.61
CA GLU A 5 2.47 9.44 -23.90
C GLU A 5 2.51 10.97 -23.71
N ALA A 6 2.19 11.75 -24.75
CA ALA A 6 2.09 13.20 -24.63
C ALA A 6 1.07 13.65 -23.56
N ARG A 7 -0.07 12.95 -23.45
CA ARG A 7 -1.06 13.19 -22.39
C ARG A 7 -0.54 12.80 -21.02
N ASN A 8 0.15 11.65 -20.90
CA ASN A 8 0.75 11.18 -19.67
C ASN A 8 1.82 12.16 -19.17
N LEU A 9 2.68 12.68 -20.08
CA LEU A 9 3.66 13.72 -19.77
C LEU A 9 2.98 14.97 -19.21
N ALA A 10 1.92 15.46 -19.86
CA ALA A 10 1.17 16.64 -19.41
C ALA A 10 0.48 16.41 -18.04
N GLU A 11 0.02 15.20 -17.76
CA GLU A 11 -0.57 14.84 -16.47
C GLU A 11 0.52 14.75 -15.40
N PHE A 12 1.63 14.06 -15.71
CA PHE A 12 2.75 13.91 -14.79
C PHE A 12 3.41 15.26 -14.47
N LYS A 13 3.48 16.18 -15.41
CA LYS A 13 3.98 17.54 -15.18
C LYS A 13 3.20 18.26 -14.08
N ARG A 14 1.87 18.09 -14.04
CA ARG A 14 1.02 18.65 -12.98
C ARG A 14 1.26 17.97 -11.62
N PHE A 15 1.50 16.67 -11.64
CA PHE A 15 1.91 15.91 -10.44
C PHE A 15 3.26 16.42 -9.94
N ALA A 16 4.28 16.44 -10.80
CA ALA A 16 5.66 16.80 -10.47
C ALA A 16 5.78 18.26 -9.95
N ALA A 17 4.93 19.18 -10.42
CA ALA A 17 4.90 20.56 -9.97
C ALA A 17 4.68 20.76 -8.46
N ARG A 18 4.22 19.72 -7.75
CA ARG A 18 4.09 19.72 -6.28
C ARG A 18 5.43 19.50 -5.56
N PHE A 19 6.44 19.00 -6.27
CA PHE A 19 7.73 18.61 -5.72
C PHE A 19 8.85 19.45 -6.37
N LYS A 20 9.69 20.08 -5.56
CA LYS A 20 10.82 20.87 -6.08
C LYS A 20 11.88 20.00 -6.76
N TYR A 21 11.94 18.72 -6.39
CA TYR A 21 12.94 17.76 -6.80
C TYR A 21 12.48 16.81 -7.91
N MET A 22 11.25 16.94 -8.41
CA MET A 22 10.72 16.09 -9.49
C MET A 22 10.34 16.93 -10.70
N ASP A 23 10.56 16.36 -11.87
CA ASP A 23 10.12 16.95 -13.14
C ASP A 23 9.89 15.86 -14.22
N CYS A 24 9.38 16.25 -15.36
CA CYS A 24 9.35 15.49 -16.59
C CYS A 24 9.44 16.47 -17.79
N PRO A 25 9.75 15.98 -19.00
CA PRO A 25 9.76 16.82 -20.19
C PRO A 25 8.41 17.48 -20.44
N THR A 26 8.44 18.72 -20.93
CA THR A 26 7.26 19.37 -21.49
C THR A 26 6.96 18.78 -22.86
N ALA A 27 5.78 18.19 -23.05
CA ALA A 27 5.34 17.73 -24.37
C ALA A 27 4.77 18.90 -25.17
N TYR A 28 5.20 19.05 -26.43
CA TYR A 28 4.65 20.02 -27.39
C TYR A 28 3.52 19.35 -28.14
N THR A 29 2.36 19.31 -27.51
CA THR A 29 1.21 18.49 -27.94
C THR A 29 0.72 18.84 -29.34
N GLU A 30 0.86 20.09 -29.77
CA GLU A 30 0.55 20.59 -31.11
C GLU A 30 1.45 20.00 -32.22
N LEU A 31 2.62 19.46 -31.85
CA LEU A 31 3.57 18.80 -32.74
C LEU A 31 3.55 17.28 -32.63
N CYS A 32 2.77 16.73 -31.68
CA CYS A 32 2.65 15.28 -31.47
C CYS A 32 1.62 14.66 -32.42
N THR A 33 1.90 13.41 -32.80
CA THR A 33 0.98 12.59 -33.61
C THR A 33 0.91 11.18 -33.01
N GLU A 34 0.08 10.29 -33.58
CA GLU A 34 0.06 8.88 -33.16
C GLU A 34 1.42 8.17 -33.30
N HIS A 35 2.30 8.69 -34.17
CA HIS A 35 3.58 8.07 -34.52
C HIS A 35 4.80 8.89 -34.07
N VAL A 36 4.61 10.09 -33.51
CA VAL A 36 5.69 10.99 -33.10
C VAL A 36 5.31 11.69 -31.81
N VAL A 37 6.18 11.64 -30.81
CA VAL A 37 6.14 12.56 -29.66
C VAL A 37 7.24 13.61 -29.79
N VAL A 38 6.87 14.87 -29.62
CA VAL A 38 7.81 16.01 -29.59
C VAL A 38 7.78 16.57 -28.17
N MET A 39 8.94 16.59 -27.53
CA MET A 39 9.08 17.03 -26.15
C MET A 39 10.39 17.76 -25.88
N GLU A 40 10.46 18.43 -24.74
CA GLU A 40 11.64 19.10 -24.23
C GLU A 40 12.84 18.12 -24.17
N TYR A 41 14.00 18.55 -24.69
CA TYR A 41 15.23 17.82 -24.49
C TYR A 41 15.75 18.04 -23.07
N ILE A 42 16.01 16.95 -22.34
CA ILE A 42 16.54 17.00 -20.99
C ILE A 42 18.05 16.80 -21.00
N ASP A 43 18.78 17.88 -20.75
CA ASP A 43 20.24 17.83 -20.57
C ASP A 43 20.56 17.54 -19.11
N GLY A 44 21.07 16.32 -18.82
CA GLY A 44 21.36 15.83 -17.48
C GLY A 44 22.16 14.54 -17.47
N ILE A 45 22.31 13.94 -16.31
CA ILE A 45 23.06 12.69 -16.09
C ILE A 45 22.06 11.60 -15.74
N SER A 46 22.04 10.49 -16.51
CA SER A 46 21.23 9.33 -16.18
C SER A 46 21.71 8.68 -14.88
N VAL A 47 20.78 8.14 -14.09
CA VAL A 47 21.08 7.36 -12.88
C VAL A 47 21.89 6.09 -13.17
N SER A 48 21.88 5.62 -14.43
CA SER A 48 22.73 4.52 -14.89
C SER A 48 24.23 4.84 -14.90
N HIS A 49 24.62 6.09 -14.59
CA HIS A 49 26.01 6.54 -14.49
C HIS A 49 26.33 7.12 -13.12
N PRO A 50 26.28 6.30 -12.03
CA PRO A 50 26.45 6.79 -10.66
C PRO A 50 27.79 7.51 -10.45
N GLY A 51 28.88 7.05 -11.05
CA GLY A 51 30.17 7.72 -10.96
C GLY A 51 30.13 9.16 -11.47
N ARG A 52 29.45 9.41 -12.61
CA ARG A 52 29.29 10.77 -13.15
C ARG A 52 28.44 11.67 -12.24
N LEU A 53 27.44 11.10 -11.55
CA LEU A 53 26.63 11.83 -10.57
C LEU A 53 27.47 12.24 -9.37
N VAL A 54 28.29 11.33 -8.84
CA VAL A 54 29.21 11.63 -7.71
C VAL A 54 30.25 12.67 -8.14
N ASP A 55 30.85 12.55 -9.31
CA ASP A 55 31.81 13.53 -9.84
C ASP A 55 31.19 14.92 -10.03
N ALA A 56 29.89 14.98 -10.33
CA ALA A 56 29.11 16.21 -10.41
C ALA A 56 28.62 16.74 -9.05
N GLY A 57 28.98 16.08 -7.94
CA GLY A 57 28.64 16.50 -6.57
C GLY A 57 27.28 16.10 -6.07
N TYR A 58 26.59 15.16 -6.72
CA TYR A 58 25.31 14.64 -6.27
C TYR A 58 25.48 13.55 -5.21
N ASP A 59 24.58 13.54 -4.21
CA ASP A 59 24.45 12.48 -3.23
C ASP A 59 23.48 11.40 -3.78
N LEU A 60 24.01 10.21 -4.04
CA LEU A 60 23.24 9.10 -4.57
C LEU A 60 22.15 8.63 -3.60
N LYS A 61 22.45 8.61 -2.30
CA LYS A 61 21.49 8.22 -1.27
C LYS A 61 20.30 9.20 -1.22
N GLU A 62 20.58 10.49 -1.32
CA GLU A 62 19.52 11.52 -1.39
C GLU A 62 18.65 11.32 -2.62
N ILE A 63 19.26 11.07 -3.79
CA ILE A 63 18.52 10.79 -5.04
C ILE A 63 17.64 9.56 -4.87
N GLY A 64 18.18 8.44 -4.41
CA GLY A 64 17.43 7.20 -4.24
C GLY A 64 16.29 7.34 -3.24
N THR A 65 16.54 7.97 -2.08
CA THR A 65 15.51 8.22 -1.07
C THR A 65 14.34 9.04 -1.65
N LYS A 66 14.65 10.14 -2.35
CA LYS A 66 13.63 10.99 -2.99
C LYS A 66 12.88 10.26 -4.10
N LEU A 67 13.57 9.41 -4.86
CA LEU A 67 12.96 8.61 -5.92
C LEU A 67 11.96 7.63 -5.35
N VAL A 68 12.32 6.86 -4.33
CA VAL A 68 11.43 5.89 -3.67
C VAL A 68 10.23 6.58 -3.02
N ASP A 69 10.44 7.66 -2.25
CA ASP A 69 9.36 8.43 -1.62
C ASP A 69 8.38 8.98 -2.66
N ASN A 70 8.90 9.45 -3.80
CA ASN A 70 8.06 9.91 -4.89
C ASN A 70 7.26 8.77 -5.53
N TYR A 71 7.85 7.57 -5.72
CA TYR A 71 7.12 6.39 -6.19
C TYR A 71 6.05 5.95 -5.20
N ALA A 72 6.32 6.00 -3.91
CA ALA A 72 5.31 5.76 -2.87
C ALA A 72 4.14 6.75 -3.00
N THR A 73 4.44 8.05 -3.19
CA THR A 73 3.40 9.07 -3.44
C THR A 73 2.60 8.77 -4.71
N GLN A 74 3.25 8.45 -5.83
CA GLN A 74 2.60 8.14 -7.09
C GLN A 74 1.62 6.96 -6.95
N ILE A 75 2.07 5.87 -6.32
CA ILE A 75 1.32 4.61 -6.20
C ILE A 75 0.25 4.72 -5.12
N LEU A 76 0.64 5.14 -3.92
CA LEU A 76 -0.21 5.04 -2.73
C LEU A 76 -1.12 6.25 -2.52
N ASP A 77 -0.69 7.46 -2.90
CA ASP A 77 -1.46 8.67 -2.63
C ASP A 77 -2.22 9.18 -3.85
N ASP A 78 -1.58 9.26 -5.02
CA ASP A 78 -2.24 9.73 -6.24
C ASP A 78 -2.91 8.63 -7.05
N GLY A 79 -2.29 7.46 -7.11
CA GLY A 79 -2.74 6.35 -7.93
C GLY A 79 -2.45 6.53 -9.42
N PHE A 80 -1.66 7.52 -9.82
CA PHE A 80 -1.10 7.65 -11.16
C PHE A 80 0.42 7.52 -11.06
N PHE A 81 1.00 6.50 -11.67
CA PHE A 81 2.42 6.20 -11.50
C PHE A 81 3.09 5.78 -12.80
N HIS A 82 4.38 6.08 -12.87
CA HIS A 82 5.27 5.56 -13.91
C HIS A 82 5.48 4.07 -13.69
N ALA A 83 5.14 3.25 -14.69
CA ALA A 83 5.11 1.79 -14.56
C ALA A 83 6.39 1.09 -15.03
N ASP A 84 7.38 1.85 -15.53
CA ASP A 84 8.66 1.33 -16.02
C ASP A 84 9.85 2.19 -15.56
N PRO A 85 10.24 2.15 -14.26
CA PRO A 85 11.35 2.94 -13.71
C PRO A 85 12.73 2.42 -14.16
N HIS A 86 12.90 2.17 -15.44
CA HIS A 86 14.18 1.78 -16.00
C HIS A 86 15.22 2.90 -15.81
N PRO A 87 16.49 2.58 -15.47
CA PRO A 87 17.52 3.61 -15.22
C PRO A 87 17.73 4.58 -16.38
N GLY A 88 17.50 4.14 -17.63
CA GLY A 88 17.55 4.99 -18.81
C GLY A 88 16.46 6.07 -18.86
N ASN A 89 15.36 5.88 -18.13
CA ASN A 89 14.22 6.79 -18.07
C ASN A 89 14.32 7.83 -16.95
N ILE A 90 15.41 7.82 -16.17
CA ILE A 90 15.61 8.68 -15.01
C ILE A 90 16.87 9.50 -15.18
N ILE A 91 16.71 10.81 -15.32
CA ILE A 91 17.79 11.78 -15.53
C ILE A 91 17.86 12.74 -14.33
N ILE A 92 19.07 13.04 -13.88
CA ILE A 92 19.31 14.06 -12.85
C ILE A 92 19.75 15.35 -13.52
N ARG A 93 18.99 16.42 -13.32
CA ARG A 93 19.23 17.75 -13.90
C ARG A 93 19.06 18.83 -12.82
N GLY A 94 20.15 19.51 -12.46
CA GLY A 94 20.11 20.64 -11.52
C GLY A 94 19.50 20.29 -10.15
N GLY A 95 19.71 19.06 -9.66
CA GLY A 95 19.13 18.56 -8.40
C GLY A 95 17.70 18.05 -8.52
N GLN A 96 17.13 18.04 -9.73
CA GLN A 96 15.82 17.42 -9.99
C GLN A 96 15.97 16.02 -10.58
N ILE A 97 15.08 15.12 -10.18
CA ILE A 97 14.87 13.82 -10.78
C ILE A 97 13.85 14.01 -11.92
N VAL A 98 14.23 13.74 -13.14
CA VAL A 98 13.40 13.93 -14.32
C VAL A 98 13.07 12.57 -14.94
N LEU A 99 11.80 12.21 -14.99
CA LEU A 99 11.31 10.99 -15.66
C LEU A 99 11.00 11.34 -17.12
N ILE A 100 11.71 10.69 -18.07
CA ILE A 100 11.69 11.11 -19.48
C ILE A 100 10.81 10.28 -20.40
N ASP A 101 10.41 9.08 -20.00
CA ASP A 101 9.52 8.19 -20.76
C ASP A 101 8.27 7.89 -19.92
N LEU A 102 7.12 8.39 -20.36
CA LEU A 102 5.82 8.12 -19.72
C LEU A 102 4.87 7.34 -20.63
N GLY A 103 5.43 6.58 -21.58
CA GLY A 103 4.68 5.67 -22.44
C GLY A 103 3.99 4.56 -21.65
N MET A 104 4.62 4.09 -20.56
CA MET A 104 4.04 3.12 -19.65
C MET A 104 3.69 3.75 -18.30
N THR A 105 2.39 3.91 -18.05
CA THR A 105 1.87 4.41 -16.77
C THR A 105 0.83 3.45 -16.22
N GLY A 106 0.68 3.44 -14.89
CA GLY A 106 -0.36 2.70 -14.19
C GLY A 106 -1.36 3.63 -13.51
N ARG A 107 -2.57 3.11 -13.26
CA ARG A 107 -3.61 3.82 -12.53
C ARG A 107 -4.26 2.92 -11.50
N LEU A 108 -4.34 3.40 -10.28
CA LEU A 108 -5.02 2.75 -9.16
C LEU A 108 -6.17 3.65 -8.68
N ASP A 109 -7.33 3.08 -8.54
CA ASP A 109 -8.44 3.77 -7.89
C ASP A 109 -8.21 3.87 -6.36
N GLN A 110 -9.05 4.67 -5.70
CA GLN A 110 -8.92 4.91 -4.27
C GLN A 110 -9.07 3.62 -3.44
N ARG A 111 -9.97 2.72 -3.84
CA ARG A 111 -10.21 1.44 -3.16
C ARG A 111 -8.97 0.54 -3.24
N THR A 112 -8.42 0.37 -4.42
CA THR A 112 -7.22 -0.44 -4.66
C THR A 112 -6.02 0.09 -3.86
N ARG A 113 -5.83 1.41 -3.81
CA ARG A 113 -4.77 2.04 -3.00
C ARG A 113 -4.95 1.80 -1.50
N ALA A 114 -6.18 1.87 -0.99
CA ALA A 114 -6.46 1.60 0.41
C ALA A 114 -6.12 0.15 0.77
N VAL A 115 -6.57 -0.82 -0.04
CA VAL A 115 -6.26 -2.24 0.16
C VAL A 115 -4.77 -2.51 0.07
N LEU A 116 -4.05 -1.88 -0.87
CA LEU A 116 -2.59 -2.02 -0.98
C LEU A 116 -1.87 -1.54 0.28
N LYS A 117 -2.26 -0.40 0.85
CA LYS A 117 -1.72 0.10 2.13
C LYS A 117 -1.98 -0.89 3.27
N GLU A 118 -3.20 -1.42 3.39
CA GLU A 118 -3.56 -2.42 4.41
C GLU A 118 -2.69 -3.68 4.27
N MET A 119 -2.48 -4.18 3.05
CA MET A 119 -1.63 -5.35 2.80
C MET A 119 -0.17 -5.11 3.17
N ILE A 120 0.39 -3.94 2.86
CA ILE A 120 1.76 -3.58 3.28
C ILE A 120 1.88 -3.61 4.81
N PHE A 121 0.89 -3.05 5.53
CA PHE A 121 0.86 -3.13 7.00
C PHE A 121 0.68 -4.56 7.52
N ALA A 122 -0.15 -5.39 6.85
CA ALA A 122 -0.35 -6.76 7.24
C ALA A 122 0.95 -7.56 7.15
N VAL A 123 1.73 -7.37 6.08
CA VAL A 123 3.06 -7.98 5.95
C VAL A 123 4.01 -7.50 7.04
N ALA A 124 4.09 -6.18 7.28
CA ALA A 124 4.95 -5.61 8.32
C ALA A 124 4.60 -6.07 9.73
N LYS A 125 3.32 -6.40 10.01
CA LYS A 125 2.84 -6.92 11.29
C LYS A 125 2.79 -8.45 11.36
N GLN A 126 3.16 -9.12 10.28
CA GLN A 126 3.03 -10.58 10.14
C GLN A 126 1.58 -11.07 10.36
N ASP A 127 0.60 -10.28 9.90
CA ASP A 127 -0.83 -10.55 10.04
C ASP A 127 -1.35 -11.25 8.78
N SER A 128 -1.23 -12.58 8.75
CA SER A 128 -1.69 -13.42 7.63
C SER A 128 -3.20 -13.32 7.38
N PRO A 129 -4.08 -13.25 8.39
CA PRO A 129 -5.50 -12.99 8.17
C PRO A 129 -5.81 -11.67 7.46
N ALA A 130 -5.18 -10.58 7.89
CA ALA A 130 -5.36 -9.28 7.24
C ALA A 130 -4.82 -9.27 5.80
N LEU A 131 -3.72 -9.99 5.54
CA LEU A 131 -3.17 -10.16 4.19
C LEU A 131 -4.11 -10.98 3.29
N ALA A 132 -4.71 -12.06 3.82
CA ALA A 132 -5.71 -12.87 3.12
C ALA A 132 -6.93 -12.03 2.72
N GLU A 133 -7.48 -11.26 3.66
CA GLU A 133 -8.62 -10.38 3.41
C GLU A 133 -8.28 -9.33 2.33
N GLY A 134 -7.11 -8.71 2.43
CA GLY A 134 -6.63 -7.76 1.41
C GLY A 134 -6.54 -8.40 0.02
N LEU A 135 -5.98 -9.60 -0.08
CA LEU A 135 -5.83 -10.33 -1.34
C LEU A 135 -7.19 -10.66 -1.96
N LEU A 136 -8.14 -11.16 -1.17
CA LEU A 136 -9.49 -11.47 -1.63
C LEU A 136 -10.25 -10.21 -2.07
N ARG A 137 -10.09 -9.11 -1.34
CA ARG A 137 -10.66 -7.80 -1.72
C ARG A 137 -10.06 -7.27 -3.03
N PHE A 138 -8.78 -7.52 -3.31
CA PHE A 138 -8.17 -7.21 -4.59
C PHE A 138 -8.77 -8.03 -5.73
N ALA A 139 -8.90 -9.32 -5.52
CA ALA A 139 -9.46 -10.23 -6.52
C ALA A 139 -10.97 -9.99 -6.76
N GLY A 140 -11.63 -9.27 -5.84
CA GLY A 140 -13.09 -9.10 -5.89
C GLY A 140 -13.84 -10.41 -5.70
N THR A 141 -13.21 -11.40 -5.06
CA THR A 141 -13.74 -12.74 -4.77
C THR A 141 -13.91 -12.92 -3.28
N GLU A 142 -14.85 -13.80 -2.90
CA GLU A 142 -14.93 -14.33 -1.54
C GLU A 142 -14.17 -15.67 -1.53
N ALA A 143 -13.44 -15.95 -0.44
CA ALA A 143 -12.82 -17.25 -0.29
C ALA A 143 -13.90 -18.31 -0.12
N ASP A 144 -13.69 -19.47 -0.75
CA ASP A 144 -14.45 -20.64 -0.39
C ASP A 144 -14.16 -20.96 1.10
N PRO A 145 -15.18 -21.08 1.97
CA PRO A 145 -14.97 -21.38 3.38
C PRO A 145 -14.17 -22.67 3.61
N GLU A 146 -14.20 -23.63 2.68
CA GLU A 146 -13.43 -24.87 2.77
C GLU A 146 -11.95 -24.67 2.44
N ASP A 147 -11.60 -23.75 1.56
CA ASP A 147 -10.23 -23.45 1.15
C ASP A 147 -9.55 -22.37 2.02
N TYR A 148 -10.30 -21.58 2.76
CA TYR A 148 -9.75 -20.46 3.56
C TYR A 148 -8.68 -20.89 4.58
N PRO A 149 -8.82 -22.01 5.33
CA PRO A 149 -7.76 -22.48 6.23
C PRO A 149 -6.45 -22.81 5.50
N ALA A 150 -6.53 -23.38 4.28
CA ALA A 150 -5.36 -23.69 3.47
C ALA A 150 -4.69 -22.40 2.93
N LEU A 151 -5.49 -21.43 2.50
CA LEU A 151 -5.02 -20.10 2.11
C LEU A 151 -4.25 -19.41 3.26
N LEU A 152 -4.80 -19.42 4.47
CA LEU A 152 -4.15 -18.86 5.65
C LEU A 152 -2.84 -19.57 5.98
N ALA A 153 -2.80 -20.91 5.89
CA ALA A 153 -1.59 -21.68 6.16
C ALA A 153 -0.47 -21.33 5.16
N ASP A 154 -0.81 -21.20 3.87
CA ASP A 154 0.14 -20.81 2.84
C ASP A 154 0.64 -19.38 3.03
N LEU A 155 -0.25 -18.43 3.37
CA LEU A 155 0.13 -17.06 3.68
C LEU A 155 0.99 -16.96 4.93
N ASP A 156 0.70 -17.76 5.95
CA ASP A 156 1.51 -17.84 7.17
C ASP A 156 2.96 -18.25 6.88
N VAL A 157 3.17 -19.17 5.92
CA VAL A 157 4.51 -19.55 5.48
C VAL A 157 5.21 -18.36 4.81
N ILE A 158 4.54 -17.71 3.85
CA ILE A 158 5.09 -16.55 3.12
C ILE A 158 5.41 -15.41 4.10
N VAL A 159 4.48 -15.06 4.97
CA VAL A 159 4.66 -13.95 5.92
C VAL A 159 5.77 -14.25 6.93
N LYS A 160 5.94 -15.50 7.35
CA LYS A 160 7.07 -15.91 8.22
C LYS A 160 8.40 -15.90 7.49
N GLU A 161 8.43 -16.36 6.25
CA GLU A 161 9.65 -16.38 5.44
C GLU A 161 10.16 -14.95 5.18
N PHE A 162 9.28 -14.08 4.76
CA PHE A 162 9.62 -12.71 4.37
C PHE A 162 9.48 -11.67 5.50
N GLY A 163 8.67 -11.92 6.52
CA GLY A 163 8.43 -10.98 7.62
C GLY A 163 9.37 -11.14 8.82
N THR A 164 10.21 -12.19 8.88
CA THR A 164 11.26 -12.38 9.91
C THR A 164 12.61 -11.81 9.51
N VAL A 165 12.80 -11.58 8.23
CA VAL A 165 13.94 -10.86 7.68
C VAL A 165 13.78 -9.38 8.07
N ASP A 166 14.86 -8.70 8.43
CA ASP A 166 14.83 -7.24 8.55
C ASP A 166 14.17 -6.71 7.28
N LEU A 167 13.14 -5.87 7.42
CA LEU A 167 12.44 -5.30 6.26
C LEU A 167 13.41 -4.70 5.22
N ALA A 168 14.63 -4.37 5.69
CA ALA A 168 15.75 -3.92 4.88
C ALA A 168 16.29 -4.97 3.88
N GLU A 169 16.10 -6.24 4.16
CA GLU A 169 16.64 -7.35 3.37
C GLU A 169 15.54 -8.09 2.59
N LEU A 170 14.32 -7.53 2.55
CA LEU A 170 13.19 -8.13 1.85
C LEU A 170 13.41 -8.09 0.33
N ASP A 171 13.53 -9.24 -0.31
CA ASP A 171 13.49 -9.41 -1.76
C ASP A 171 12.04 -9.29 -2.25
N ILE A 172 11.68 -8.11 -2.80
CA ILE A 172 10.32 -7.83 -3.30
C ILE A 172 9.97 -8.74 -4.47
N ALA A 173 10.92 -9.05 -5.34
CA ALA A 173 10.68 -9.92 -6.49
C ALA A 173 10.32 -11.34 -6.04
N ALA A 174 11.07 -11.90 -5.09
CA ALA A 174 10.80 -13.22 -4.51
C ALA A 174 9.45 -13.22 -3.76
N PHE A 175 9.18 -12.20 -2.95
CA PHE A 175 7.92 -12.05 -2.22
C PHE A 175 6.70 -11.99 -3.16
N LEU A 176 6.73 -11.12 -4.17
CA LEU A 176 5.63 -11.01 -5.14
C LEU A 176 5.45 -12.27 -5.97
N THR A 177 6.54 -12.98 -6.29
CA THR A 177 6.48 -14.27 -6.96
C THR A 177 5.79 -15.32 -6.09
N ALA A 178 6.15 -15.42 -4.81
CA ALA A 178 5.53 -16.32 -3.84
C ALA A 178 4.03 -16.04 -3.69
N LEU A 179 3.66 -14.76 -3.53
CA LEU A 179 2.25 -14.35 -3.46
C LEU A 179 1.46 -14.69 -4.71
N THR A 180 2.03 -14.44 -5.89
CA THR A 180 1.36 -14.72 -7.17
C THR A 180 1.15 -16.22 -7.37
N GLN A 181 2.16 -17.04 -7.06
CA GLN A 181 2.06 -18.49 -7.15
C GLN A 181 1.03 -19.05 -6.16
N MET A 182 1.01 -18.52 -4.94
CA MET A 182 0.02 -18.89 -3.92
C MET A 182 -1.38 -18.50 -4.37
N ALA A 183 -1.60 -17.26 -4.84
CA ALA A 183 -2.87 -16.81 -5.38
C ALA A 183 -3.37 -17.75 -6.51
N GLY A 184 -2.47 -18.16 -7.43
CA GLY A 184 -2.79 -19.11 -8.49
C GLY A 184 -3.22 -20.49 -7.96
N ARG A 185 -2.59 -21.00 -6.88
CA ARG A 185 -2.98 -22.29 -6.27
C ARG A 185 -4.39 -22.24 -5.64
N HIS A 186 -4.80 -21.09 -5.15
CA HIS A 186 -6.12 -20.87 -4.54
C HIS A 186 -7.13 -20.26 -5.51
N ASN A 187 -6.87 -20.30 -6.84
CA ASN A 187 -7.73 -19.74 -7.89
C ASN A 187 -8.09 -18.27 -7.66
N ILE A 188 -7.21 -17.48 -7.04
CA ILE A 188 -7.35 -16.06 -6.81
C ILE A 188 -6.76 -15.31 -7.99
N GLU A 189 -7.58 -14.59 -8.74
CA GLU A 189 -7.14 -13.78 -9.87
C GLU A 189 -6.56 -12.44 -9.38
N VAL A 190 -5.26 -12.23 -9.61
CA VAL A 190 -4.61 -10.96 -9.29
C VAL A 190 -4.88 -9.95 -10.42
N PRO A 191 -5.50 -8.78 -10.15
CA PRO A 191 -5.75 -7.77 -11.16
C PRO A 191 -4.47 -7.31 -11.88
N SER A 192 -4.56 -7.07 -13.19
CA SER A 192 -3.42 -6.62 -14.00
C SER A 192 -2.78 -5.32 -13.50
N THR A 193 -3.57 -4.43 -12.87
CA THR A 193 -3.08 -3.20 -12.24
C THR A 193 -2.13 -3.48 -11.08
N VAL A 194 -2.42 -4.51 -10.27
CA VAL A 194 -1.55 -4.93 -9.15
C VAL A 194 -0.25 -5.55 -9.68
N THR A 195 -0.35 -6.37 -10.73
CA THR A 195 0.82 -6.92 -11.41
C THR A 195 1.71 -5.80 -12.00
N THR A 196 1.10 -4.73 -12.50
CA THR A 196 1.84 -3.55 -13.01
C THR A 196 2.57 -2.82 -11.88
N VAL A 197 1.94 -2.64 -10.71
CA VAL A 197 2.62 -2.09 -9.51
C VAL A 197 3.79 -2.98 -9.10
N GLY A 198 3.56 -4.29 -9.00
CA GLY A 198 4.61 -5.26 -8.63
C GLY A 198 5.82 -5.15 -9.55
N ARG A 199 5.58 -5.12 -10.88
CA ARG A 199 6.67 -4.97 -11.86
C ARG A 199 7.41 -3.65 -11.71
N ALA A 200 6.71 -2.53 -11.47
CA ALA A 200 7.35 -1.25 -11.25
C ALA A 200 8.22 -1.25 -9.99
N LEU A 201 7.75 -1.87 -8.89
CA LEU A 201 8.53 -1.99 -7.65
C LEU A 201 9.78 -2.87 -7.84
N VAL A 202 9.66 -4.02 -8.49
CA VAL A 202 10.79 -4.90 -8.80
C VAL A 202 11.84 -4.20 -9.70
N THR A 203 11.38 -3.43 -10.70
CA THR A 203 12.30 -2.67 -11.56
C THR A 203 13.00 -1.56 -10.76
N LEU A 204 12.28 -0.89 -9.86
CA LEU A 204 12.85 0.13 -8.98
C LEU A 204 13.86 -0.46 -7.98
N GLU A 205 13.54 -1.62 -7.39
CA GLU A 205 14.46 -2.37 -6.50
C GLU A 205 15.76 -2.71 -7.24
N GLY A 206 15.67 -3.32 -8.42
CA GLY A 206 16.84 -3.65 -9.22
C GLY A 206 17.68 -2.43 -9.62
N LEU A 207 17.03 -1.27 -9.86
CA LEU A 207 17.75 -0.01 -10.09
C LEU A 207 18.53 0.42 -8.84
N LEU A 208 17.90 0.34 -7.66
CA LEU A 208 18.55 0.73 -6.41
C LEU A 208 19.72 -0.19 -6.10
N ASP A 209 19.53 -1.50 -6.20
CA ASP A 209 20.58 -2.49 -5.94
C ASP A 209 21.81 -2.32 -6.84
N GLU A 210 21.58 -1.99 -8.11
CA GLU A 210 22.66 -1.85 -9.09
C GLU A 210 23.37 -0.49 -9.00
N PHE A 211 22.64 0.60 -8.78
CA PHE A 211 23.17 1.96 -8.91
C PHE A 211 23.19 2.77 -7.62
N ILE A 212 22.38 2.44 -6.61
CA ILE A 212 22.21 3.20 -5.36
C ILE A 212 22.01 2.24 -4.16
N PRO A 213 22.92 1.30 -3.90
CA PRO A 213 22.71 0.19 -2.96
C PRO A 213 22.55 0.59 -1.49
N ASP A 214 22.85 1.84 -1.12
CA ASP A 214 22.73 2.34 0.27
C ASP A 214 21.29 2.80 0.61
N VAL A 215 20.30 2.55 -0.26
CA VAL A 215 18.91 2.96 -0.08
C VAL A 215 18.01 1.76 0.14
N ASN A 216 17.35 1.75 1.29
CA ASN A 216 16.34 0.76 1.62
C ASN A 216 14.95 1.20 1.16
N MET A 217 14.44 0.56 0.12
CA MET A 217 13.15 0.92 -0.46
C MET A 217 11.98 0.65 0.50
N ILE A 218 11.98 -0.47 1.21
CA ILE A 218 10.87 -0.88 2.09
C ILE A 218 10.78 0.04 3.31
N GLU A 219 11.92 0.41 3.89
CA GLU A 219 11.96 1.35 5.01
C GLU A 219 11.34 2.70 4.61
N ILE A 220 11.74 3.24 3.46
CA ILE A 220 11.21 4.52 2.96
C ILE A 220 9.70 4.44 2.68
N ILE A 221 9.22 3.35 2.05
CA ILE A 221 7.80 3.15 1.79
C ILE A 221 7.02 3.04 3.10
N SER A 222 7.55 2.32 4.09
CA SER A 222 6.92 2.16 5.41
C SER A 222 6.82 3.49 6.15
N ASP A 223 7.88 4.28 6.14
CA ASP A 223 7.92 5.63 6.72
C ASP A 223 6.96 6.57 5.99
N HIS A 224 6.90 6.50 4.66
CA HIS A 224 5.96 7.27 3.86
C HIS A 224 4.51 6.98 4.27
N ILE A 225 4.15 5.70 4.42
CA ILE A 225 2.81 5.30 4.84
C ILE A 225 2.52 5.77 6.27
N ALA A 226 3.49 5.65 7.19
CA ALA A 226 3.35 6.05 8.59
C ALA A 226 3.16 7.57 8.75
N THR A 227 3.86 8.36 7.94
CA THR A 227 3.85 9.83 8.00
C THR A 227 2.80 10.48 7.11
N SER A 228 2.29 9.76 6.13
CA SER A 228 1.33 10.26 5.16
C SER A 228 0.07 10.79 5.86
N LYS A 229 -0.27 12.05 5.57
CA LYS A 229 -1.52 12.69 6.04
C LYS A 229 -2.78 11.91 5.62
N SER A 230 -2.66 11.01 4.68
CA SER A 230 -3.70 10.10 4.20
C SER A 230 -4.19 9.16 5.31
N LEU A 231 -3.32 8.69 6.20
CA LEU A 231 -3.73 7.91 7.38
C LEU A 231 -4.58 8.72 8.36
N LYS A 232 -4.27 10.02 8.55
CA LYS A 232 -5.09 10.91 9.41
C LYS A 232 -6.42 11.28 8.77
N ASN A 233 -6.50 11.27 7.43
CA ASN A 233 -7.74 11.55 6.70
C ASN A 233 -8.55 10.27 6.46
N ALA A 234 -7.92 9.14 6.19
CA ALA A 234 -8.59 7.84 6.08
C ALA A 234 -9.28 7.46 7.39
N THR A 235 -8.62 7.65 8.54
CA THR A 235 -9.27 7.44 9.85
C THR A 235 -10.46 8.36 10.10
N LYS A 236 -10.48 9.58 9.56
CA LYS A 236 -11.63 10.49 9.69
C LYS A 236 -12.75 10.20 8.69
N ASP A 237 -12.39 9.80 7.47
CA ASP A 237 -13.37 9.47 6.43
C ASP A 237 -13.91 8.05 6.61
N GLU A 238 -13.12 7.09 7.12
CA GLU A 238 -13.60 5.77 7.53
C GLU A 238 -14.48 5.83 8.78
N ILE A 239 -14.19 6.69 9.77
CA ILE A 239 -15.10 6.91 10.91
C ILE A 239 -16.41 7.55 10.41
N LYS A 240 -16.38 8.37 9.37
CA LYS A 240 -17.60 8.90 8.75
C LYS A 240 -18.34 7.86 7.91
N SER A 241 -17.64 7.02 7.14
CA SER A 241 -18.26 5.95 6.35
C SER A 241 -18.75 4.81 7.25
N LEU A 242 -18.01 4.43 8.29
CA LEU A 242 -18.49 3.50 9.33
C LEU A 242 -19.72 4.05 10.08
N GLY A 243 -19.85 5.37 10.23
CA GLY A 243 -21.05 6.00 10.77
C GLY A 243 -22.28 5.85 9.86
N VAL A 244 -22.08 5.83 8.55
CA VAL A 244 -23.17 5.66 7.54
C VAL A 244 -23.40 4.18 7.23
N GLU A 245 -22.36 3.36 7.10
CA GLU A 245 -22.47 1.91 6.90
C GLU A 245 -22.85 1.17 8.17
N GLY A 246 -22.45 1.64 9.35
CA GLY A 246 -22.90 1.15 10.63
C GLY A 246 -24.42 1.22 10.80
N HIS A 247 -25.07 2.24 10.20
CA HIS A 247 -26.53 2.35 10.20
C HIS A 247 -27.20 1.33 9.25
N GLN A 248 -26.51 0.92 8.17
CA GLN A 248 -26.99 -0.13 7.26
C GLN A 248 -26.65 -1.53 7.76
N ALA A 249 -25.49 -1.71 8.42
CA ALA A 249 -25.09 -2.98 9.04
C ALA A 249 -25.93 -3.32 10.28
N LEU A 250 -26.38 -2.31 11.06
CA LEU A 250 -27.31 -2.53 12.17
C LEU A 250 -28.66 -3.14 11.71
N HIS A 251 -29.10 -2.85 10.49
CA HIS A 251 -30.29 -3.47 9.91
C HIS A 251 -30.02 -4.88 9.34
N ALA A 252 -28.79 -5.22 8.97
CA ALA A 252 -28.42 -6.55 8.49
C ALA A 252 -28.12 -7.54 9.65
N THR A 253 -27.65 -7.03 10.82
CA THR A 253 -27.23 -7.86 11.96
C THR A 253 -28.39 -8.30 12.88
N LEU A 254 -29.63 -7.90 12.60
CA LEU A 254 -30.80 -8.45 13.29
C LEU A 254 -31.05 -9.95 12.98
N GLY A 255 -30.24 -10.57 12.09
CA GLY A 255 -30.27 -12.00 11.76
C GLY A 255 -29.43 -12.90 12.68
N THR A 256 -28.48 -12.37 13.44
CA THR A 256 -27.55 -13.19 14.27
C THR A 256 -27.85 -13.18 15.77
N MET A 257 -29.13 -13.15 16.16
CA MET A 257 -29.55 -13.34 17.56
C MET A 257 -29.15 -14.69 18.17
N THR A 258 -28.68 -15.63 17.35
CA THR A 258 -28.28 -16.96 17.83
C THR A 258 -26.90 -16.94 18.47
N GLU A 259 -25.96 -16.14 18.02
CA GLU A 259 -24.60 -16.05 18.57
C GLU A 259 -24.55 -15.22 19.86
N LEU A 260 -25.33 -14.15 19.96
CA LEU A 260 -25.47 -13.38 21.19
C LEU A 260 -26.07 -14.25 22.34
N LYS A 261 -27.00 -15.17 22.03
CA LYS A 261 -27.51 -16.15 23.02
C LYS A 261 -26.45 -17.15 23.46
N THR A 262 -25.47 -17.46 22.63
CA THR A 262 -24.38 -18.37 22.97
C THR A 262 -23.35 -17.70 23.87
N VAL A 263 -22.97 -16.46 23.58
CA VAL A 263 -22.07 -15.63 24.41
C VAL A 263 -22.73 -15.33 25.78
N ALA A 264 -24.01 -14.98 25.79
CA ALA A 264 -24.75 -14.75 27.03
C ALA A 264 -24.86 -16.03 27.89
N ARG A 265 -25.01 -17.20 27.26
CA ARG A 265 -24.99 -18.50 27.99
C ARG A 265 -23.61 -18.84 28.53
N MET A 266 -22.52 -18.49 27.85
CA MET A 266 -21.15 -18.68 28.34
C MET A 266 -20.82 -17.76 29.52
N LEU A 267 -21.32 -16.52 29.50
CA LEU A 267 -21.21 -15.56 30.60
C LEU A 267 -21.99 -16.02 31.85
N THR A 268 -23.23 -16.49 31.67
CA THR A 268 -24.07 -16.95 32.81
C THR A 268 -23.60 -18.28 33.40
N ARG A 269 -22.82 -19.09 32.70
CA ARG A 269 -22.26 -20.37 33.18
C ARG A 269 -20.83 -20.25 33.73
N GLY A 270 -20.26 -19.06 33.84
CA GLY A 270 -18.92 -18.84 34.41
C GLY A 270 -17.79 -19.55 33.66
N GLN A 271 -17.97 -19.82 32.35
CA GLN A 271 -17.01 -20.58 31.55
C GLN A 271 -15.98 -19.70 30.82
N LEU A 272 -16.07 -18.37 30.95
CA LEU A 272 -15.04 -17.46 30.42
C LEU A 272 -13.92 -17.31 31.46
N ARG A 273 -12.83 -18.04 31.29
CA ARG A 273 -11.56 -17.77 31.98
C ARG A 273 -10.76 -16.77 31.12
N VAL A 274 -10.76 -15.52 31.54
CA VAL A 274 -9.86 -14.50 30.98
C VAL A 274 -8.58 -14.53 31.82
N ASN A 275 -7.50 -15.06 31.28
CA ASN A 275 -6.17 -14.91 31.89
C ASN A 275 -5.67 -13.47 31.53
N MET A 276 -5.75 -12.56 32.48
CA MET A 276 -5.08 -11.26 32.38
C MET A 276 -3.81 -11.27 33.23
N GLU A 277 -2.65 -11.19 32.59
CA GLU A 277 -1.42 -10.79 33.26
C GLU A 277 -1.45 -9.25 33.39
N LEU A 278 -1.60 -8.78 34.64
CA LEU A 278 -1.58 -7.36 34.98
C LEU A 278 -0.13 -6.87 35.10
N VAL A 279 0.33 -6.08 34.13
CA VAL A 279 1.48 -5.20 34.29
C VAL A 279 0.97 -3.78 34.52
N GLY A 280 1.14 -3.33 35.74
CA GLY A 280 0.75 -2.14 36.46
C GLY A 280 0.47 -0.85 35.67
N SER A 281 -0.79 -0.41 35.70
CA SER A 281 -1.22 0.99 35.81
C SER A 281 -2.73 1.04 36.15
N GLU A 282 -3.14 1.97 36.99
CA GLU A 282 -4.52 2.09 37.52
C GLU A 282 -5.54 2.62 36.50
N GLU A 283 -5.14 3.16 35.37
CA GLU A 283 -6.01 3.78 34.35
C GLU A 283 -6.95 2.79 33.58
N PRO A 284 -6.59 1.52 33.30
CA PRO A 284 -7.50 0.60 32.60
C PRO A 284 -8.75 0.21 33.38
N PHE A 285 -8.70 0.26 34.71
CA PHE A 285 -9.83 -0.15 35.56
C PHE A 285 -11.00 0.83 35.52
N GLN A 286 -10.74 2.13 35.37
CA GLN A 286 -11.80 3.13 35.26
C GLN A 286 -12.52 3.05 33.92
N LEU A 287 -11.78 2.82 32.82
CA LEU A 287 -12.35 2.62 31.48
C LEU A 287 -13.22 1.35 31.39
N LEU A 288 -12.80 0.26 32.03
CA LEU A 288 -13.59 -0.99 32.05
C LEU A 288 -14.85 -0.85 32.90
N SER A 289 -14.77 -0.15 34.04
CA SER A 289 -15.91 0.15 34.90
C SER A 289 -16.95 1.01 34.18
N ASP A 290 -16.53 2.03 33.46
CA ASP A 290 -17.40 2.90 32.67
C ASP A 290 -18.05 2.17 31.48
N MET A 291 -17.35 1.27 30.82
CA MET A 291 -17.93 0.41 29.77
C MET A 291 -18.97 -0.55 30.32
N VAL A 292 -18.70 -1.22 31.44
CA VAL A 292 -19.65 -2.15 32.09
C VAL A 292 -20.90 -1.39 32.56
N ASN A 293 -20.74 -0.22 33.16
CA ASN A 293 -21.88 0.61 33.60
C ASN A 293 -22.74 1.09 32.41
N ARG A 294 -22.12 1.48 31.29
CA ARG A 294 -22.86 1.88 30.08
C ARG A 294 -23.58 0.68 29.44
N LEU A 295 -22.97 -0.51 29.42
CA LEU A 295 -23.62 -1.72 28.93
C LEU A 295 -24.79 -2.15 29.81
N THR A 296 -24.65 -2.04 31.13
CA THR A 296 -25.70 -2.38 32.10
C THR A 296 -26.88 -1.40 31.98
N MET A 297 -26.61 -0.10 31.83
CA MET A 297 -27.66 0.90 31.60
C MET A 297 -28.36 0.70 30.25
N ALA A 298 -27.63 0.35 29.19
CA ALA A 298 -28.23 0.03 27.88
C ALA A 298 -29.14 -1.19 27.94
N LEU A 299 -28.75 -2.23 28.70
CA LEU A 299 -29.57 -3.44 28.92
C LEU A 299 -30.83 -3.18 29.76
N ILE A 300 -30.77 -2.27 30.71
CA ILE A 300 -31.92 -1.86 31.53
C ILE A 300 -32.93 -1.05 30.69
N VAL A 301 -32.43 -0.19 29.78
CA VAL A 301 -33.31 0.62 28.93
C VAL A 301 -33.96 -0.18 27.79
N VAL A 302 -33.35 -1.29 27.35
CA VAL A 302 -33.92 -2.18 26.31
C VAL A 302 -34.81 -3.28 26.93
N GLY A 303 -34.75 -3.48 28.22
CA GLY A 303 -35.58 -4.48 28.96
C GLY A 303 -36.86 -3.92 29.59
N LEU A 304 -37.16 -2.64 29.40
CA LEU A 304 -38.44 -1.98 29.67
C LEU A 304 -39.14 -1.64 28.34
#